data_1289434b1c5a8a60fd504caf35bf4d73
#
_entry.id   1289434b1c5a8a60fd504caf35bf4d73
#
_cell.length_a   1.000
_cell.length_b   1.000
_cell.length_c   1.000
_cell.angle_alpha   90.00
_cell.angle_beta   90.00
_cell.angle_gamma   90.00
#
_symmetry.space_group_name_H-M   'P 1'
#
loop_
_entity.id
_entity.type
_entity.pdbx_description
1 polymer ?
#
loop_
_entity_poly.entity_id
_entity_poly.type
_entity_poly.pdbx_seq_one_letter_code
_entity_poly.pdbx_strand_id
1 'polypeptide(L)'
;KNSANTKRLADLARKNQPSTFHIETPADMEKIDLGPYNKIGVSAGASTPNWILDRVIDKITEGRSRKLKNLGKLLTLWTFLVKTDIFSAIGAGCLCLVCMLLQTMTVRFSFILIASLFVYGMHVLNRLISRKPAGLVGSFREEYYIRHENIFFVTSLFSIILALVLAFQQSLAVFFSLLI
;
A
#
# COMPACT_ATOMS: atom_id res chain seq x y z
N LYS A 1 11.20 17.34 -19.39
CA LYS A 1 12.12 16.84 -20.44
C LYS A 1 11.29 16.06 -21.45
N ASN A 2 10.94 16.66 -22.58
CA ASN A 2 10.14 16.02 -23.65
C ASN A 2 10.86 14.76 -24.15
N SER A 3 10.30 13.57 -23.84
CA SER A 3 10.82 12.31 -24.37
C SER A 3 10.29 12.13 -25.79
N ALA A 4 11.19 12.09 -26.78
CA ALA A 4 10.85 11.82 -28.19
C ALA A 4 10.08 10.51 -28.35
N ASN A 5 10.39 9.49 -27.51
CA ASN A 5 9.69 8.20 -27.50
C ASN A 5 8.24 8.33 -27.05
N THR A 6 7.94 9.13 -26.03
CA THR A 6 6.57 9.31 -25.55
C THR A 6 5.71 10.05 -26.57
N LYS A 7 6.28 11.06 -27.26
CA LYS A 7 5.61 11.72 -28.39
C LYS A 7 5.29 10.74 -29.51
N ARG A 8 6.26 9.93 -29.91
CA ARG A 8 6.08 8.91 -30.96
C ARG A 8 5.00 7.89 -30.61
N LEU A 9 4.95 7.45 -29.33
CA LEU A 9 3.89 6.56 -28.83
C LEU A 9 2.52 7.23 -28.91
N ALA A 10 2.40 8.49 -28.50
CA ALA A 10 1.16 9.25 -28.59
C ALA A 10 0.69 9.42 -30.04
N ASP A 11 1.59 9.70 -30.96
CA ASP A 11 1.26 9.85 -32.39
C ASP A 11 0.86 8.51 -33.02
N LEU A 12 1.48 7.41 -32.61
CA LEU A 12 1.09 6.06 -33.03
C LEU A 12 -0.30 5.70 -32.49
N ALA A 13 -0.57 6.02 -31.22
CA ALA A 13 -1.86 5.79 -30.61
C ALA A 13 -2.98 6.59 -31.28
N ARG A 14 -2.73 7.86 -31.65
CA ARG A 14 -3.70 8.71 -32.38
C ARG A 14 -4.10 8.16 -33.73
N LYS A 15 -3.19 7.45 -34.42
CA LYS A 15 -3.51 6.82 -35.70
C LYS A 15 -4.59 5.74 -35.57
N ASN A 16 -4.62 5.03 -34.43
CA ASN A 16 -5.56 3.95 -34.17
C ASN A 16 -6.77 4.43 -33.36
N GLN A 17 -6.57 5.42 -32.49
CA GLN A 17 -7.59 5.97 -31.61
C GLN A 17 -7.49 7.50 -31.60
N PRO A 18 -8.34 8.22 -32.37
CA PRO A 18 -8.31 9.69 -32.47
C PRO A 18 -8.46 10.40 -31.11
N SER A 19 -9.19 9.80 -30.17
CA SER A 19 -9.36 10.32 -28.80
C SER A 19 -8.16 10.02 -27.90
N THR A 20 -6.94 10.17 -28.42
CA THR A 20 -5.69 10.00 -27.67
C THR A 20 -5.15 11.35 -27.22
N PHE A 21 -4.99 11.50 -25.92
CA PHE A 21 -4.44 12.68 -25.28
C PHE A 21 -3.02 12.43 -24.81
N HIS A 22 -2.11 13.33 -25.12
CA HIS A 22 -0.75 13.32 -24.60
C HIS A 22 -0.66 14.34 -23.47
N ILE A 23 -0.34 13.90 -22.28
CA ILE A 23 -0.19 14.70 -21.07
C ILE A 23 1.27 14.62 -20.60
N GLU A 24 1.85 15.74 -20.20
CA GLU A 24 3.20 15.82 -19.66
C GLU A 24 3.16 15.95 -18.13
N THR A 25 2.13 16.59 -17.62
CA THR A 25 1.93 16.82 -16.19
C THR A 25 0.51 16.44 -15.75
N PRO A 26 0.32 16.07 -14.48
CA PRO A 26 -1.03 15.83 -13.96
C PRO A 26 -1.99 17.05 -14.08
N ALA A 27 -1.45 18.27 -14.18
CA ALA A 27 -2.24 19.48 -14.38
C ALA A 27 -2.86 19.55 -15.79
N ASP A 28 -2.26 18.94 -16.80
CA ASP A 28 -2.80 18.92 -18.17
C ASP A 28 -4.13 18.16 -18.25
N MET A 29 -4.42 17.31 -17.26
CA MET A 29 -5.69 16.59 -17.15
C MET A 29 -6.89 17.54 -16.97
N GLU A 30 -6.69 18.73 -16.40
CA GLU A 30 -7.79 19.70 -16.17
C GLU A 30 -8.34 20.28 -17.47
N LYS A 31 -7.56 20.19 -18.56
CA LYS A 31 -7.94 20.67 -19.89
C LYS A 31 -8.68 19.62 -20.73
N ILE A 32 -8.83 18.40 -20.21
CA ILE A 32 -9.38 17.27 -20.96
C ILE A 32 -10.74 16.91 -20.37
N ASP A 33 -11.78 17.00 -21.17
CA ASP A 33 -13.10 16.49 -20.79
C ASP A 33 -13.12 14.96 -20.98
N LEU A 34 -13.14 14.24 -19.87
CA LEU A 34 -13.21 12.78 -19.83
C LEU A 34 -14.66 12.24 -19.71
N GLY A 35 -15.65 13.13 -19.58
CA GLY A 35 -17.06 12.77 -19.40
C GLY A 35 -17.62 11.84 -20.48
N PRO A 36 -17.30 12.06 -21.78
CA PRO A 36 -17.82 11.23 -22.87
C PRO A 36 -17.28 9.79 -22.90
N TYR A 37 -16.18 9.49 -22.21
CA TYR A 37 -15.48 8.21 -22.35
C TYR A 37 -15.84 7.24 -21.24
N ASN A 38 -16.37 6.06 -21.55
CA ASN A 38 -16.70 5.02 -20.58
C ASN A 38 -15.49 4.14 -20.20
N LYS A 39 -14.52 4.01 -21.10
CA LYS A 39 -13.28 3.25 -20.88
C LYS A 39 -12.10 4.13 -21.24
N ILE A 40 -11.12 4.22 -20.34
CA ILE A 40 -9.91 5.00 -20.54
C ILE A 40 -8.71 4.07 -20.32
N GLY A 41 -7.84 3.99 -21.32
CA GLY A 41 -6.54 3.34 -21.20
C GLY A 41 -5.47 4.39 -20.87
N VAL A 42 -4.59 4.08 -19.93
CA VAL A 42 -3.44 4.92 -19.58
C VAL A 42 -2.17 4.16 -19.92
N SER A 43 -1.26 4.79 -20.65
CA SER A 43 0.05 4.23 -20.96
C SER A 43 1.12 5.30 -20.75
N ALA A 44 2.33 4.87 -20.41
CA ALA A 44 3.44 5.76 -20.17
C ALA A 44 4.73 5.21 -20.78
N GLY A 45 5.70 6.09 -21.02
CA GLY A 45 7.04 5.68 -21.43
C GLY A 45 7.77 4.96 -20.28
N ALA A 46 8.69 4.05 -20.61
CA ALA A 46 9.46 3.25 -19.65
C ALA A 46 10.24 4.10 -18.61
N SER A 47 10.54 5.36 -18.93
CA SER A 47 11.22 6.30 -18.03
C SER A 47 10.27 7.18 -17.21
N THR A 48 8.95 6.97 -17.33
CA THR A 48 7.96 7.74 -16.57
C THR A 48 7.87 7.16 -15.15
N PRO A 49 8.10 7.97 -14.10
CA PRO A 49 7.99 7.51 -12.73
C PRO A 49 6.55 7.06 -12.41
N ASN A 50 6.41 5.95 -11.70
CA ASN A 50 5.12 5.38 -11.34
C ASN A 50 4.22 6.37 -10.57
N TRP A 51 4.79 7.23 -9.73
CA TRP A 51 4.02 8.23 -8.99
C TRP A 51 3.28 9.24 -9.87
N ILE A 52 3.82 9.55 -11.08
CA ILE A 52 3.11 10.41 -12.06
C ILE A 52 1.90 9.65 -12.61
N LEU A 53 2.10 8.37 -12.94
CA LEU A 53 1.04 7.51 -13.44
C LEU A 53 -0.09 7.37 -12.42
N ASP A 54 0.26 7.13 -11.16
CA ASP A 54 -0.67 7.00 -10.04
C ASP A 54 -1.49 8.29 -9.86
N ARG A 55 -0.85 9.47 -9.90
CA ARG A 55 -1.56 10.76 -9.83
C ARG A 55 -2.52 11.00 -10.98
N VAL A 56 -2.16 10.57 -12.19
CA VAL A 56 -3.05 10.66 -13.37
C VAL A 56 -4.25 9.72 -13.19
N ILE A 57 -4.02 8.50 -12.75
CA ILE A 57 -5.08 7.52 -12.48
C ILE A 57 -6.01 8.01 -11.38
N ASP A 58 -5.47 8.57 -10.30
CA ASP A 58 -6.26 9.14 -9.19
C ASP A 58 -7.16 10.27 -9.70
N LYS A 59 -6.64 11.22 -10.48
CA LYS A 59 -7.46 12.29 -11.07
C LYS A 59 -8.55 11.77 -12.00
N ILE A 60 -8.27 10.76 -12.83
CA ILE A 60 -9.27 10.12 -13.69
C ILE A 60 -10.38 9.48 -12.85
N THR A 61 -9.99 8.85 -11.74
CA THR A 61 -10.91 8.11 -10.86
C THR A 61 -11.74 9.03 -10.00
N GLU A 62 -11.18 10.13 -9.49
CA GLU A 62 -11.90 11.15 -8.71
C GLU A 62 -13.07 11.76 -9.48
N GLY A 63 -12.87 12.06 -10.75
CA GLY A 63 -13.94 12.59 -11.64
C GLY A 63 -15.11 11.61 -11.84
N ARG A 64 -14.87 10.31 -11.70
CA ARG A 64 -15.87 9.22 -11.88
C ARG A 64 -16.49 8.70 -10.60
N SER A 65 -15.93 9.02 -9.45
CA SER A 65 -16.25 8.38 -8.15
C SER A 65 -17.65 8.70 -7.62
N ARG A 66 -18.44 9.54 -8.26
CA ARG A 66 -19.84 9.81 -7.83
C ARG A 66 -20.78 8.61 -7.99
N LYS A 67 -20.49 7.65 -8.87
CA LYS A 67 -21.36 6.48 -9.14
C LYS A 67 -21.03 5.22 -8.33
N LEU A 68 -19.88 5.17 -7.64
CA LEU A 68 -19.37 3.98 -6.94
C LEU A 68 -19.03 4.24 -5.46
N LYS A 69 -19.82 5.04 -4.76
CA LYS A 69 -19.56 5.42 -3.36
C LYS A 69 -19.31 4.24 -2.39
N ASN A 70 -19.93 3.11 -2.59
CA ASN A 70 -19.76 1.95 -1.71
C ASN A 70 -18.56 1.08 -2.11
N LEU A 71 -18.31 0.90 -3.40
CA LEU A 71 -17.12 0.19 -3.89
C LEU A 71 -15.85 1.00 -3.62
N GLY A 72 -15.92 2.33 -3.71
CA GLY A 72 -14.82 3.24 -3.37
C GLY A 72 -14.36 3.10 -1.92
N LYS A 73 -15.29 2.97 -0.97
CA LYS A 73 -14.95 2.76 0.45
C LYS A 73 -14.24 1.43 0.69
N LEU A 74 -14.69 0.35 0.03
CA LEU A 74 -14.07 -0.96 0.14
C LEU A 74 -12.66 -0.97 -0.46
N LEU A 75 -12.48 -0.34 -1.62
CA LEU A 75 -11.17 -0.19 -2.26
C LEU A 75 -10.23 0.69 -1.44
N THR A 76 -10.73 1.75 -0.82
CA THR A 76 -9.94 2.61 0.07
C THR A 76 -9.49 1.85 1.31
N LEU A 77 -10.39 1.07 1.93
CA LEU A 77 -10.06 0.21 3.06
C LEU A 77 -9.02 -0.84 2.67
N TRP A 78 -9.22 -1.53 1.54
CA TRP A 78 -8.28 -2.52 1.03
C TRP A 78 -6.89 -1.90 0.79
N THR A 79 -6.86 -0.75 0.11
CA THR A 79 -5.62 -0.02 -0.15
C THR A 79 -4.93 0.40 1.15
N PHE A 80 -5.69 0.84 2.15
CA PHE A 80 -5.16 1.18 3.47
C PHE A 80 -4.55 -0.06 4.15
N LEU A 81 -5.24 -1.18 4.21
CA LEU A 81 -4.76 -2.43 4.82
C LEU A 81 -3.45 -2.92 4.17
N VAL A 82 -3.37 -2.83 2.83
CA VAL A 82 -2.17 -3.24 2.08
C VAL A 82 -1.02 -2.26 2.27
N LYS A 83 -1.32 -0.95 2.36
CA LYS A 83 -0.29 0.10 2.54
C LYS A 83 0.33 0.12 3.93
N THR A 84 -0.44 -0.20 4.96
CA THR A 84 -0.04 -0.07 6.36
C THR A 84 0.53 -1.33 6.99
N ASP A 85 0.81 -2.36 6.19
CA ASP A 85 1.26 -3.68 6.64
C ASP A 85 0.31 -4.41 7.61
N ILE A 86 -0.90 -3.89 7.85
CA ILE A 86 -1.95 -4.54 8.65
C ILE A 86 -2.33 -5.88 8.02
N PHE A 87 -2.34 -5.97 6.70
CA PHE A 87 -2.61 -7.23 6.01
C PHE A 87 -1.59 -8.33 6.37
N SER A 88 -0.32 -7.98 6.49
CA SER A 88 0.74 -8.92 6.94
C SER A 88 0.52 -9.38 8.38
N ALA A 89 0.09 -8.46 9.25
CA ALA A 89 -0.25 -8.77 10.64
C ALA A 89 -1.44 -9.74 10.76
N ILE A 90 -2.49 -9.51 9.97
CA ILE A 90 -3.65 -10.43 9.90
C ILE A 90 -3.18 -11.81 9.42
N GLY A 91 -2.33 -11.86 8.37
CA GLY A 91 -1.77 -13.10 7.87
C GLY A 91 -0.99 -13.89 8.92
N ALA A 92 -0.19 -13.20 9.75
CA ALA A 92 0.53 -13.81 10.85
C ALA A 92 -0.41 -14.41 11.91
N GLY A 93 -1.48 -13.71 12.26
CA GLY A 93 -2.52 -14.21 13.15
C GLY A 93 -3.24 -15.45 12.60
N CYS A 94 -3.60 -15.42 11.31
CA CYS A 94 -4.20 -16.57 10.64
C CYS A 94 -3.25 -17.77 10.60
N LEU A 95 -1.96 -17.55 10.33
CA LEU A 95 -0.95 -18.60 10.35
C LEU A 95 -0.81 -19.21 11.74
N CYS A 96 -0.77 -18.40 12.79
CA CYS A 96 -0.75 -18.86 14.17
C CYS A 96 -1.98 -19.74 14.49
N LEU A 97 -3.17 -19.32 14.07
CA LEU A 97 -4.41 -20.09 14.22
C LEU A 97 -4.30 -21.46 13.52
N VAL A 98 -3.86 -21.47 12.27
CA VAL A 98 -3.67 -22.72 11.51
C VAL A 98 -2.67 -23.65 12.20
N CYS A 99 -1.53 -23.12 12.69
CA CYS A 99 -0.56 -23.92 13.43
C CYS A 99 -1.14 -24.54 14.70
N MET A 100 -1.94 -23.78 15.46
CA MET A 100 -2.62 -24.34 16.64
C MET A 100 -3.61 -25.46 16.29
N LEU A 101 -4.39 -25.28 15.21
CA LEU A 101 -5.34 -26.29 14.73
C LEU A 101 -4.61 -27.57 14.25
N LEU A 102 -3.51 -27.43 13.50
CA LEU A 102 -2.73 -28.57 13.02
C LEU A 102 -2.07 -29.37 14.14
N GLN A 103 -1.69 -28.68 15.23
CA GLN A 103 -1.10 -29.32 16.43
C GLN A 103 -2.17 -29.81 17.43
N THR A 104 -3.45 -29.76 17.05
CA THR A 104 -4.58 -30.15 17.92
C THR A 104 -4.59 -29.41 19.27
N MET A 105 -3.98 -28.23 19.32
CA MET A 105 -3.94 -27.40 20.53
C MET A 105 -5.27 -26.63 20.69
N THR A 106 -5.62 -26.33 21.94
CA THR A 106 -6.75 -25.43 22.22
C THR A 106 -6.47 -24.04 21.64
N VAL A 107 -7.39 -23.53 20.81
CA VAL A 107 -7.27 -22.18 20.21
C VAL A 107 -7.34 -21.14 21.31
N ARG A 108 -6.26 -20.38 21.48
CA ARG A 108 -6.17 -19.23 22.39
C ARG A 108 -6.00 -17.96 21.60
N PHE A 109 -6.93 -17.06 21.73
CA PHE A 109 -6.91 -15.78 21.03
C PHE A 109 -5.68 -14.92 21.36
N SER A 110 -5.13 -15.06 22.58
CA SER A 110 -3.92 -14.37 23.01
C SER A 110 -2.72 -14.65 22.10
N PHE A 111 -2.50 -15.90 21.66
CA PHE A 111 -1.39 -16.22 20.75
C PHE A 111 -1.57 -15.61 19.36
N ILE A 112 -2.81 -15.60 18.84
CA ILE A 112 -3.14 -14.97 17.56
C ILE A 112 -2.83 -13.47 17.63
N LEU A 113 -3.24 -12.83 18.72
CA LEU A 113 -3.02 -11.40 18.93
C LEU A 113 -1.54 -11.08 19.09
N ILE A 114 -0.78 -11.86 19.86
CA ILE A 114 0.66 -11.71 20.03
C ILE A 114 1.37 -11.80 18.68
N ALA A 115 1.08 -12.83 17.88
CA ALA A 115 1.68 -13.01 16.55
C ALA A 115 1.36 -11.83 15.63
N SER A 116 0.10 -11.38 15.59
CA SER A 116 -0.32 -10.25 14.76
C SER A 116 0.36 -8.95 15.15
N LEU A 117 0.38 -8.64 16.45
CA LEU A 117 0.97 -7.40 16.97
C LEU A 117 2.48 -7.37 16.76
N PHE A 118 3.17 -8.48 17.02
CA PHE A 118 4.61 -8.56 16.87
C PHE A 118 5.03 -8.40 15.41
N VAL A 119 4.37 -9.13 14.50
CA VAL A 119 4.67 -9.03 13.05
C VAL A 119 4.34 -7.63 12.53
N TYR A 120 3.22 -7.01 12.94
CA TYR A 120 2.93 -5.63 12.59
C TYR A 120 4.05 -4.69 13.00
N GLY A 121 4.43 -4.72 14.28
CA GLY A 121 5.45 -3.83 14.82
C GLY A 121 6.80 -4.01 14.12
N MET A 122 7.24 -5.25 13.93
CA MET A 122 8.51 -5.57 13.26
C MET A 122 8.53 -5.16 11.79
N HIS A 123 7.43 -5.40 11.04
CA HIS A 123 7.35 -4.99 9.63
C HIS A 123 7.40 -3.48 9.47
N VAL A 124 6.61 -2.74 10.28
CA VAL A 124 6.59 -1.28 10.24
C VAL A 124 7.95 -0.71 10.64
N LEU A 125 8.56 -1.22 11.73
CA LEU A 125 9.86 -0.75 12.20
C LEU A 125 10.96 -1.02 11.17
N ASN A 126 11.03 -2.24 10.62
CA ASN A 126 11.99 -2.59 9.58
C ASN A 126 11.86 -1.67 8.35
N ARG A 127 10.64 -1.33 7.97
CA ARG A 127 10.39 -0.40 6.85
C ARG A 127 10.86 1.02 7.17
N LEU A 128 10.69 1.48 8.40
CA LEU A 128 11.16 2.79 8.83
C LEU A 128 12.70 2.87 8.88
N ILE A 129 13.36 1.79 9.30
CA ILE A 129 14.83 1.72 9.39
C ILE A 129 15.47 1.53 8.00
N SER A 130 14.90 0.66 7.16
CA SER A 130 15.45 0.30 5.83
C SER A 130 15.22 1.34 4.75
N ARG A 131 14.93 2.59 5.11
CA ARG A 131 14.68 3.67 4.14
C ARG A 131 15.82 3.86 3.18
N LYS A 132 15.52 3.92 1.90
CA LYS A 132 16.41 4.46 0.89
C LYS A 132 16.35 5.99 0.92
N PRO A 133 17.50 6.71 0.72
CA PRO A 133 17.50 8.17 0.70
C PRO A 133 16.49 8.70 -0.32
N ALA A 134 15.79 9.77 0.06
CA ALA A 134 14.83 10.47 -0.79
C ALA A 134 15.50 10.88 -2.13
N GLY A 135 15.10 10.24 -3.20
CA GLY A 135 15.66 10.47 -4.55
C GLY A 135 15.76 9.21 -5.40
N LEU A 136 15.79 8.03 -4.81
CA LEU A 136 15.68 6.76 -5.51
C LEU A 136 14.24 6.25 -5.38
N VAL A 137 13.38 6.71 -6.28
CA VAL A 137 12.05 6.19 -6.63
C VAL A 137 11.37 5.43 -5.48
N GLY A 138 10.74 6.19 -4.57
CA GLY A 138 9.86 5.60 -3.58
C GLY A 138 8.62 5.00 -4.23
N SER A 139 8.25 3.81 -3.82
CA SER A 139 6.91 3.31 -4.10
C SER A 139 5.90 4.22 -3.38
N PHE A 140 4.68 4.33 -3.89
CA PHE A 140 3.56 5.07 -3.26
C PHE A 140 3.37 4.71 -1.76
N ARG A 141 3.78 3.52 -1.36
CA ARG A 141 3.87 3.05 0.02
C ARG A 141 4.89 3.83 0.86
N GLU A 142 6.08 4.07 0.32
CA GLU A 142 7.16 4.77 1.02
C GLU A 142 6.79 6.22 1.29
N GLU A 143 6.14 6.90 0.31
CA GLU A 143 5.64 8.26 0.50
C GLU A 143 4.62 8.36 1.65
N TYR A 144 3.73 7.36 1.75
CA TYR A 144 2.74 7.29 2.82
C TYR A 144 3.39 7.11 4.21
N TYR A 145 4.42 6.26 4.31
CA TYR A 145 5.18 6.05 5.54
C TYR A 145 5.98 7.28 5.94
N ILE A 146 6.62 7.98 4.99
CA ILE A 146 7.37 9.21 5.23
C ILE A 146 6.43 10.31 5.78
N ARG A 147 5.26 10.45 5.18
CA ARG A 147 4.29 11.48 5.58
C ARG A 147 3.75 11.29 7.00
N HIS A 148 3.68 10.05 7.47
CA HIS A 148 3.10 9.69 8.78
C HIS A 148 4.12 8.97 9.69
N GLU A 149 5.40 9.26 9.52
CA GLU A 149 6.51 8.56 10.18
C GLU A 149 6.34 8.43 11.68
N ASN A 150 6.07 9.54 12.37
CA ASN A 150 5.95 9.57 13.82
C ASN A 150 4.80 8.65 14.30
N ILE A 151 3.68 8.62 13.57
CA ILE A 151 2.53 7.77 13.91
C ILE A 151 2.93 6.31 13.77
N PHE A 152 3.56 5.94 12.65
CA PHE A 152 3.99 4.56 12.42
C PHE A 152 5.08 4.11 13.39
N PHE A 153 6.00 5.00 13.75
CA PHE A 153 7.02 4.70 14.76
C PHE A 153 6.38 4.41 16.12
N VAL A 154 5.50 5.29 16.60
CA VAL A 154 4.82 5.13 17.89
C VAL A 154 3.95 3.88 17.89
N THR A 155 3.16 3.65 16.84
CA THR A 155 2.28 2.46 16.76
C THR A 155 3.07 1.16 16.66
N SER A 156 4.21 1.14 15.96
CA SER A 156 5.06 -0.06 15.89
C SER A 156 5.69 -0.38 17.23
N LEU A 157 6.24 0.62 17.91
CA LEU A 157 6.85 0.44 19.23
C LEU A 157 5.81 -0.03 20.26
N PHE A 158 4.64 0.63 20.29
CA PHE A 158 3.54 0.23 21.15
C PHE A 158 3.09 -1.22 20.88
N SER A 159 2.99 -1.60 19.61
CA SER A 159 2.57 -2.95 19.21
C SER A 159 3.57 -4.02 19.65
N ILE A 160 4.89 -3.76 19.51
CA ILE A 160 5.94 -4.67 19.98
C ILE A 160 5.91 -4.79 21.50
N ILE A 161 5.84 -3.68 22.22
CA ILE A 161 5.81 -3.69 23.70
C ILE A 161 4.57 -4.46 24.18
N LEU A 162 3.41 -4.20 23.59
CA LEU A 162 2.18 -4.89 23.97
C LEU A 162 2.27 -6.41 23.68
N ALA A 163 2.85 -6.79 22.53
CA ALA A 163 3.08 -8.20 22.21
C ALA A 163 3.99 -8.88 23.23
N LEU A 164 5.08 -8.23 23.65
CA LEU A 164 6.01 -8.75 24.65
C LEU A 164 5.37 -8.88 26.03
N VAL A 165 4.58 -7.89 26.45
CA VAL A 165 3.83 -7.94 27.72
C VAL A 165 2.82 -9.10 27.72
N LEU A 166 2.06 -9.25 26.64
CA LEU A 166 1.11 -10.36 26.51
C LEU A 166 1.84 -11.72 26.46
N ALA A 167 2.96 -11.81 25.78
CA ALA A 167 3.77 -13.02 25.73
C ALA A 167 4.31 -13.41 27.12
N PHE A 168 4.81 -12.44 27.89
CA PHE A 168 5.26 -12.65 29.26
C PHE A 168 4.15 -13.17 30.17
N GLN A 169 2.93 -12.68 30.00
CA GLN A 169 1.76 -13.17 30.75
C GLN A 169 1.38 -14.63 30.42
N GLN A 170 1.72 -15.11 29.20
CA GLN A 170 1.45 -16.51 28.84
C GLN A 170 2.50 -17.47 29.44
N SER A 171 3.77 -17.22 29.16
CA SER A 171 4.91 -17.93 29.79
C SER A 171 6.23 -17.28 29.40
N LEU A 172 7.28 -17.51 30.22
CA LEU A 172 8.64 -17.08 29.89
C LEU A 172 9.15 -17.69 28.59
N ALA A 173 8.76 -18.92 28.26
CA ALA A 173 9.15 -19.56 27.01
C ALA A 173 8.60 -18.82 25.79
N VAL A 174 7.33 -18.38 25.79
CA VAL A 174 6.72 -17.59 24.74
C VAL A 174 7.38 -16.21 24.63
N PHE A 175 7.69 -15.59 25.75
CA PHE A 175 8.39 -14.30 25.75
C PHE A 175 9.77 -14.41 25.11
N PHE A 176 10.59 -15.38 25.52
CA PHE A 176 11.94 -15.56 24.95
C PHE A 176 11.91 -15.98 23.48
N SER A 177 10.88 -16.72 23.03
CA SER A 177 10.76 -17.09 21.61
C SER A 177 10.50 -15.90 20.67
N LEU A 178 10.05 -14.76 21.19
CA LEU A 178 9.89 -13.52 20.40
C LEU A 178 11.16 -12.67 20.35
N LEU A 179 12.15 -12.93 21.22
CA LEU A 179 13.40 -12.18 21.29
C LEU A 179 14.53 -12.79 20.45
N ILE A 180 14.35 -14.03 19.98
CA ILE A 180 15.30 -14.76 19.14
C ILE A 180 14.97 -14.53 17.66
#